data_fec3d6a9a63f21e1e01fb2c813f39141
#
_entry.id   fec3d6a9a63f21e1e01fb2c813f39141
#
_cell.length_a   1.000
_cell.length_b   1.000
_cell.length_c   1.000
_cell.angle_alpha   90.00
_cell.angle_beta   90.00
_cell.angle_gamma   90.00
#
_symmetry.space_group_name_H-M   'P 1'
#
loop_
_entity.id
_entity.type
_entity.pdbx_description
1 polymer ?
#
loop_
_entity_poly.entity_id
_entity_poly.type
_entity_poly.pdbx_seq_one_letter_code
_entity_poly.pdbx_strand_id
1 'polypeptide(L)'
;MTHSIPSTTRRTVLTTIAAGSLAVAGCTDSGSTDSPGGGDISRVDVDGIELVVEYDAETSATGLAVIAPSGEAFAERQLTPGASQETIPIGTAYPPGTYTVQLVDEQSVVAAVEQSLRPDVVIRDLKLARNHPEEMYEGAADFTITSEVIVTIENIGTGPEELTGLHFDGDIPRPTPDDLEESGIAAVNQPVTYTEPVINPGDTINVYSITFPFAPGGDVVSCTPEGTDGRFTVILIGNVAGELTEREYNVTYQGQDLTDCQISVKRAES
;
A
#
# COMPACT_ATOMS: atom_id res chain seq x y z
N MET A 1 -16.70 25.81 -54.20
CA MET A 1 -17.07 24.37 -54.13
C MET A 1 -16.65 23.90 -52.74
N THR A 2 -17.60 23.94 -51.84
CA THR A 2 -17.41 23.64 -50.41
C THR A 2 -17.94 22.22 -50.15
N HIS A 3 -17.04 21.32 -49.78
CA HIS A 3 -17.43 19.94 -49.40
C HIS A 3 -17.69 19.91 -47.90
N SER A 4 -18.97 19.68 -47.53
CA SER A 4 -19.38 19.37 -46.15
C SER A 4 -19.20 17.88 -45.88
N ILE A 5 -18.53 17.54 -44.81
CA ILE A 5 -18.40 16.17 -44.26
C ILE A 5 -19.49 15.98 -43.21
N PRO A 6 -20.29 14.90 -43.26
CA PRO A 6 -21.32 14.63 -42.24
C PRO A 6 -20.68 14.08 -40.95
N SER A 7 -21.00 14.71 -39.82
CA SER A 7 -20.65 14.26 -38.47
C SER A 7 -21.51 13.04 -38.09
N THR A 8 -20.87 11.91 -37.85
CA THR A 8 -21.52 10.70 -37.32
C THR A 8 -21.69 10.85 -35.81
N THR A 9 -22.93 11.04 -35.38
CA THR A 9 -23.30 11.09 -33.96
C THR A 9 -23.25 9.69 -33.37
N ARG A 10 -22.29 9.41 -32.49
CA ARG A 10 -22.31 8.18 -31.68
C ARG A 10 -23.40 8.31 -30.62
N ARG A 11 -24.44 7.47 -30.75
CA ARG A 11 -25.46 7.32 -29.71
C ARG A 11 -24.86 6.55 -28.54
N THR A 12 -24.65 7.26 -27.42
CA THR A 12 -24.38 6.65 -26.11
C THR A 12 -25.70 6.02 -25.63
N VAL A 13 -25.73 4.69 -25.55
CA VAL A 13 -26.84 3.97 -24.91
C VAL A 13 -26.53 3.93 -23.41
N LEU A 14 -27.15 4.80 -22.63
CA LEU A 14 -27.19 4.73 -21.18
C LEU A 14 -28.20 3.65 -20.79
N THR A 15 -27.72 2.48 -20.40
CA THR A 15 -28.53 1.44 -19.77
C THR A 15 -28.50 1.65 -18.26
N THR A 16 -29.61 2.08 -17.69
CA THR A 16 -29.80 2.20 -16.24
C THR A 16 -30.08 0.80 -15.69
N ILE A 17 -29.11 0.22 -14.97
CA ILE A 17 -29.33 -1.03 -14.26
C ILE A 17 -29.96 -0.69 -12.90
N ALA A 18 -31.18 -1.14 -12.69
CA ALA A 18 -31.89 -0.99 -11.43
C ALA A 18 -31.23 -1.86 -10.33
N ALA A 19 -30.74 -1.24 -9.26
CA ALA A 19 -30.22 -1.91 -8.10
C ALA A 19 -31.33 -2.68 -7.37
N GLY A 20 -31.34 -3.99 -7.50
CA GLY A 20 -32.15 -4.90 -6.68
C GLY A 20 -31.48 -5.14 -5.34
N SER A 21 -32.05 -4.62 -4.26
CA SER A 21 -31.59 -4.85 -2.89
C SER A 21 -31.89 -6.29 -2.46
N LEU A 22 -30.89 -7.16 -2.39
CA LEU A 22 -30.99 -8.46 -1.76
C LEU A 22 -30.57 -8.32 -0.30
N ALA A 23 -31.53 -8.46 0.63
CA ALA A 23 -31.27 -8.55 2.06
C ALA A 23 -30.73 -9.94 2.38
N VAL A 24 -29.44 -10.05 2.72
CA VAL A 24 -28.85 -11.27 3.26
C VAL A 24 -28.72 -11.14 4.76
N ALA A 25 -29.42 -12.02 5.49
CA ALA A 25 -29.34 -12.13 6.95
C ALA A 25 -28.00 -12.74 7.34
N GLY A 26 -27.21 -12.00 8.15
CA GLY A 26 -25.89 -12.39 8.59
C GLY A 26 -25.86 -13.55 9.58
N CYS A 27 -24.81 -14.36 9.49
CA CYS A 27 -24.27 -15.12 10.62
C CYS A 27 -22.79 -14.74 10.77
N THR A 28 -22.44 -14.18 11.93
CA THR A 28 -21.08 -13.92 12.36
C THR A 28 -20.41 -15.22 12.76
N ASP A 29 -19.37 -15.63 12.05
CA ASP A 29 -18.39 -16.59 12.57
C ASP A 29 -16.99 -16.17 12.12
N SER A 30 -16.09 -16.04 13.09
CA SER A 30 -14.71 -15.61 12.92
C SER A 30 -13.87 -16.82 12.52
N GLY A 31 -13.48 -16.91 11.26
CA GLY A 31 -12.54 -17.94 10.80
C GLY A 31 -12.44 -17.93 9.29
N SER A 32 -11.19 -17.79 8.80
CA SER A 32 -10.73 -17.95 7.42
C SER A 32 -11.82 -17.82 6.35
N THR A 33 -11.76 -16.72 5.62
CA THR A 33 -12.70 -16.40 4.54
C THR A 33 -12.53 -17.33 3.34
N ASP A 34 -13.02 -18.57 3.48
CA ASP A 34 -13.63 -19.25 2.35
C ASP A 34 -14.98 -18.54 2.13
N SER A 35 -15.03 -17.49 1.34
CA SER A 35 -16.31 -16.99 0.83
C SER A 35 -16.97 -18.13 0.08
N PRO A 36 -18.23 -18.54 0.42
CA PRO A 36 -18.92 -19.53 -0.37
C PRO A 36 -19.06 -18.96 -1.78
N GLY A 37 -18.37 -19.59 -2.72
CA GLY A 37 -18.34 -19.17 -4.12
C GLY A 37 -19.76 -18.95 -4.61
N GLY A 38 -20.00 -17.79 -5.24
CA GLY A 38 -21.28 -17.48 -5.86
C GLY A 38 -21.44 -18.29 -7.13
N GLY A 39 -21.86 -19.55 -7.02
CA GLY A 39 -22.06 -20.41 -8.18
C GLY A 39 -20.76 -20.77 -8.89
N ASP A 40 -20.58 -20.30 -10.13
CA ASP A 40 -19.44 -20.66 -11.00
C ASP A 40 -18.10 -19.98 -10.61
N ILE A 41 -18.06 -19.00 -9.71
CA ILE A 41 -16.81 -18.40 -9.18
C ILE A 41 -16.33 -19.22 -7.98
N SER A 42 -15.17 -19.83 -8.10
CA SER A 42 -14.59 -20.67 -7.04
C SER A 42 -13.67 -19.91 -6.08
N ARG A 43 -12.95 -18.87 -6.59
CA ARG A 43 -12.02 -18.07 -5.79
C ARG A 43 -11.78 -16.69 -6.42
N VAL A 44 -11.64 -15.70 -5.57
CA VAL A 44 -11.11 -14.39 -5.95
C VAL A 44 -10.02 -14.02 -4.95
N ASP A 45 -8.83 -13.68 -5.44
CA ASP A 45 -7.66 -13.39 -4.62
C ASP A 45 -6.83 -12.26 -5.22
N VAL A 46 -5.93 -11.69 -4.43
CA VAL A 46 -4.96 -10.68 -4.87
C VAL A 46 -3.58 -11.32 -4.91
N ASP A 47 -2.94 -11.31 -6.07
CA ASP A 47 -1.56 -11.73 -6.27
C ASP A 47 -0.74 -10.55 -6.80
N GLY A 48 0.13 -10.02 -5.96
CA GLY A 48 0.87 -8.80 -6.27
C GLY A 48 -0.08 -7.61 -6.47
N ILE A 49 -0.07 -7.06 -7.68
CA ILE A 49 -0.93 -5.94 -8.11
C ILE A 49 -2.06 -6.38 -9.06
N GLU A 50 -2.42 -7.65 -9.01
CA GLU A 50 -3.41 -8.27 -9.87
C GLU A 50 -4.51 -8.96 -9.05
N LEU A 51 -5.74 -8.90 -9.53
CA LEU A 51 -6.85 -9.68 -9.02
C LEU A 51 -6.98 -10.96 -9.86
N VAL A 52 -6.84 -12.11 -9.19
CA VAL A 52 -6.94 -13.43 -9.79
C VAL A 52 -8.34 -13.98 -9.50
N VAL A 53 -9.09 -14.33 -10.56
CA VAL A 53 -10.43 -14.88 -10.48
C VAL A 53 -10.42 -16.29 -11.04
N GLU A 54 -10.73 -17.27 -10.19
CA GLU A 54 -10.90 -18.68 -10.59
C GLU A 54 -12.38 -19.01 -10.70
N TYR A 55 -12.75 -19.73 -11.76
CA TYR A 55 -14.14 -20.05 -12.06
C TYR A 55 -14.26 -21.39 -12.78
N ASP A 56 -15.50 -21.92 -12.87
CA ASP A 56 -15.76 -23.18 -13.56
C ASP A 56 -15.51 -23.02 -15.08
N ALA A 57 -14.67 -23.89 -15.64
CA ALA A 57 -14.37 -23.90 -17.08
C ALA A 57 -15.59 -24.28 -17.96
N GLU A 58 -16.63 -24.90 -17.35
CA GLU A 58 -17.89 -25.25 -18.01
C GLU A 58 -18.98 -24.18 -17.80
N THR A 59 -18.63 -23.01 -17.21
CA THR A 59 -19.57 -21.89 -17.01
C THR A 59 -20.23 -21.47 -18.33
N SER A 60 -21.48 -21.05 -18.24
CA SER A 60 -22.18 -20.42 -19.36
C SER A 60 -21.78 -18.96 -19.57
N ALA A 61 -21.00 -18.37 -18.65
CA ALA A 61 -20.59 -16.98 -18.77
C ALA A 61 -19.68 -16.74 -19.97
N THR A 62 -19.89 -15.63 -20.63
CA THR A 62 -19.10 -15.18 -21.78
C THR A 62 -18.18 -14.01 -21.43
N GLY A 63 -18.37 -13.40 -20.24
CA GLY A 63 -17.60 -12.26 -19.76
C GLY A 63 -17.41 -12.26 -18.26
N LEU A 64 -16.37 -11.53 -17.82
CA LEU A 64 -16.06 -11.17 -16.45
C LEU A 64 -16.14 -9.65 -16.33
N ALA A 65 -16.84 -9.15 -15.31
CA ALA A 65 -16.88 -7.74 -14.96
C ALA A 65 -16.45 -7.56 -13.51
N VAL A 66 -15.63 -6.55 -13.26
CA VAL A 66 -15.24 -6.09 -11.90
C VAL A 66 -15.83 -4.71 -11.71
N ILE A 67 -16.69 -4.56 -10.73
CA ILE A 67 -17.38 -3.31 -10.40
C ILE A 67 -16.72 -2.69 -9.17
N ALA A 68 -16.31 -1.42 -9.31
CA ALA A 68 -15.70 -0.65 -8.24
C ALA A 68 -16.70 -0.31 -7.12
N PRO A 69 -16.22 0.13 -5.93
CA PRO A 69 -17.09 0.57 -4.84
C PRO A 69 -18.03 1.72 -5.21
N SER A 70 -17.69 2.51 -6.24
CA SER A 70 -18.56 3.57 -6.79
C SER A 70 -19.77 3.03 -7.57
N GLY A 71 -19.79 1.74 -7.92
CA GLY A 71 -20.77 1.12 -8.80
C GLY A 71 -20.42 1.23 -10.30
N GLU A 72 -19.28 1.83 -10.64
CA GLU A 72 -18.80 1.91 -12.02
C GLU A 72 -17.99 0.65 -12.39
N ALA A 73 -17.97 0.30 -13.67
CA ALA A 73 -17.13 -0.79 -14.15
C ALA A 73 -15.65 -0.42 -14.00
N PHE A 74 -14.92 -1.21 -13.20
CA PHE A 74 -13.47 -1.10 -13.02
C PHE A 74 -12.74 -1.80 -14.17
N ALA A 75 -13.16 -3.02 -14.48
CA ALA A 75 -12.62 -3.80 -15.59
C ALA A 75 -13.66 -4.74 -16.19
N GLU A 76 -13.51 -5.01 -17.48
CA GLU A 76 -14.32 -6.00 -18.20
C GLU A 76 -13.40 -6.87 -19.05
N ARG A 77 -13.67 -8.18 -19.11
CA ARG A 77 -12.95 -9.16 -19.92
C ARG A 77 -13.93 -10.09 -20.61
N GLN A 78 -13.63 -10.45 -21.85
CA GLN A 78 -14.31 -11.54 -22.54
C GLN A 78 -13.61 -12.85 -22.15
N LEU A 79 -14.38 -13.83 -21.68
CA LEU A 79 -13.83 -15.12 -21.28
C LEU A 79 -13.49 -15.97 -22.51
N THR A 80 -12.36 -16.68 -22.40
CA THR A 80 -11.99 -17.69 -23.40
C THR A 80 -12.70 -19.01 -23.05
N PRO A 81 -13.44 -19.64 -23.99
CA PRO A 81 -14.12 -20.91 -23.73
C PRO A 81 -13.14 -21.97 -23.20
N GLY A 82 -13.50 -22.60 -22.09
CA GLY A 82 -12.67 -23.63 -21.42
C GLY A 82 -11.55 -23.08 -20.53
N ALA A 83 -11.41 -21.77 -20.41
CA ALA A 83 -10.56 -21.19 -19.37
C ALA A 83 -11.23 -21.32 -18.00
N SER A 84 -10.43 -21.38 -16.95
CA SER A 84 -10.88 -21.47 -15.56
C SER A 84 -10.30 -20.38 -14.67
N GLN A 85 -9.58 -19.43 -15.25
CA GLN A 85 -8.93 -18.33 -14.53
C GLN A 85 -8.79 -17.11 -15.44
N GLU A 86 -9.01 -15.94 -14.86
CA GLU A 86 -8.67 -14.64 -15.45
C GLU A 86 -7.92 -13.79 -14.45
N THR A 87 -7.05 -12.91 -14.95
CA THR A 87 -6.27 -11.99 -14.18
C THR A 87 -6.57 -10.55 -14.60
N ILE A 88 -6.91 -9.71 -13.61
CA ILE A 88 -7.26 -8.31 -13.81
C ILE A 88 -6.21 -7.43 -13.12
N PRO A 89 -5.46 -6.61 -13.85
CA PRO A 89 -4.56 -5.62 -13.23
C PRO A 89 -5.35 -4.62 -12.39
N ILE A 90 -5.02 -4.52 -11.11
CA ILE A 90 -5.57 -3.50 -10.19
C ILE A 90 -4.60 -2.35 -9.97
N GLY A 91 -3.29 -2.62 -10.06
CA GLY A 91 -2.24 -1.63 -9.84
C GLY A 91 -2.17 -1.14 -8.39
N THR A 92 -1.61 0.06 -8.23
CA THR A 92 -1.45 0.74 -6.93
C THR A 92 -2.18 2.08 -6.88
N ALA A 93 -3.14 2.32 -7.78
CA ALA A 93 -3.93 3.57 -7.88
C ALA A 93 -5.42 3.24 -8.05
N TYR A 94 -5.98 2.44 -7.17
CA TYR A 94 -7.36 2.00 -7.19
C TYR A 94 -8.16 2.61 -6.02
N PRO A 95 -9.48 2.85 -6.16
CA PRO A 95 -10.32 3.27 -5.03
C PRO A 95 -10.44 2.16 -3.99
N PRO A 96 -10.02 2.38 -2.73
CA PRO A 96 -10.15 1.34 -1.71
C PRO A 96 -11.62 1.08 -1.35
N GLY A 97 -12.01 -0.20 -1.25
CA GLY A 97 -13.39 -0.55 -0.94
C GLY A 97 -13.75 -1.98 -1.27
N THR A 98 -15.05 -2.25 -1.29
CA THR A 98 -15.60 -3.56 -1.70
C THR A 98 -15.92 -3.52 -3.19
N TYR A 99 -15.30 -4.42 -3.92
CA TYR A 99 -15.52 -4.65 -5.34
C TYR A 99 -16.48 -5.83 -5.53
N THR A 100 -17.28 -5.79 -6.58
CA THR A 100 -18.11 -6.93 -6.98
C THR A 100 -17.53 -7.55 -8.24
N VAL A 101 -17.10 -8.80 -8.15
CA VAL A 101 -16.63 -9.61 -9.29
C VAL A 101 -17.80 -10.42 -9.82
N GLN A 102 -18.11 -10.29 -11.10
CA GLN A 102 -19.28 -10.89 -11.74
C GLN A 102 -18.90 -11.69 -12.98
N LEU A 103 -19.41 -12.90 -13.07
CA LEU A 103 -19.50 -13.63 -14.35
C LEU A 103 -20.80 -13.24 -15.03
N VAL A 104 -20.72 -12.90 -16.32
CA VAL A 104 -21.87 -12.42 -17.08
C VAL A 104 -22.05 -13.22 -18.36
N ASP A 105 -23.31 -13.48 -18.74
CA ASP A 105 -23.69 -13.99 -20.03
C ASP A 105 -24.65 -12.99 -20.71
N GLU A 106 -24.25 -12.47 -21.87
CA GLU A 106 -24.90 -11.37 -22.56
C GLU A 106 -25.18 -10.15 -21.64
N GLN A 107 -26.34 -10.12 -20.96
CA GLN A 107 -26.76 -9.05 -20.04
C GLN A 107 -27.20 -9.58 -18.67
N SER A 108 -26.97 -10.86 -18.41
CA SER A 108 -27.37 -11.53 -17.17
C SER A 108 -26.17 -11.85 -16.32
N VAL A 109 -26.27 -11.58 -15.01
CA VAL A 109 -25.26 -12.02 -14.05
C VAL A 109 -25.47 -13.52 -13.77
N VAL A 110 -24.45 -14.32 -14.04
CA VAL A 110 -24.44 -15.78 -13.80
C VAL A 110 -24.00 -16.06 -12.37
N ALA A 111 -22.93 -15.38 -11.93
CA ALA A 111 -22.39 -15.49 -10.58
C ALA A 111 -21.81 -14.14 -10.16
N ALA A 112 -21.78 -13.89 -8.84
CA ALA A 112 -21.17 -12.69 -8.29
C ALA A 112 -20.58 -12.97 -6.91
N VAL A 113 -19.42 -12.34 -6.62
CA VAL A 113 -18.72 -12.41 -5.35
C VAL A 113 -18.20 -11.03 -4.98
N GLU A 114 -18.21 -10.69 -3.70
CA GLU A 114 -17.60 -9.45 -3.18
C GLU A 114 -16.15 -9.70 -2.78
N GLN A 115 -15.27 -8.78 -3.19
CA GLN A 115 -13.86 -8.77 -2.82
C GLN A 115 -13.49 -7.42 -2.21
N SER A 116 -12.98 -7.43 -0.99
CA SER A 116 -12.43 -6.21 -0.38
C SER A 116 -11.03 -5.94 -0.93
N LEU A 117 -10.77 -4.73 -1.38
CA LEU A 117 -9.45 -4.22 -1.75
C LEU A 117 -9.16 -2.98 -0.91
N ARG A 118 -8.40 -3.16 0.18
CA ARG A 118 -7.99 -2.10 1.09
C ARG A 118 -6.61 -2.40 1.62
N PRO A 119 -5.63 -1.53 1.42
CA PRO A 119 -4.37 -1.65 2.13
C PRO A 119 -4.57 -1.29 3.60
N ASP A 120 -3.77 -1.91 4.46
CA ASP A 120 -3.65 -1.59 5.88
C ASP A 120 -2.19 -1.82 6.29
N VAL A 121 -1.37 -0.78 6.10
CA VAL A 121 0.07 -0.85 6.34
C VAL A 121 0.37 -0.37 7.76
N VAL A 122 1.07 -1.20 8.51
CA VAL A 122 1.44 -0.93 9.90
C VAL A 122 2.94 -0.98 10.09
N ILE A 123 3.47 -0.09 10.94
CA ILE A 123 4.88 -0.14 11.37
C ILE A 123 5.01 -1.23 12.44
N ARG A 124 5.81 -2.26 12.19
CA ARG A 124 6.09 -3.34 13.14
C ARG A 124 7.27 -3.03 14.04
N ASP A 125 8.34 -2.51 13.45
CA ASP A 125 9.58 -2.21 14.19
C ASP A 125 10.27 -0.97 13.61
N LEU A 126 11.12 -0.35 14.41
CA LEU A 126 11.99 0.73 14.00
C LEU A 126 13.35 0.56 14.68
N LYS A 127 14.40 0.60 13.89
CA LYS A 127 15.78 0.48 14.33
C LYS A 127 16.63 1.63 13.78
N LEU A 128 17.52 2.16 14.60
CA LEU A 128 18.56 3.04 14.11
C LEU A 128 19.64 2.18 13.44
N ALA A 129 19.96 2.44 12.19
CA ALA A 129 20.92 1.66 11.41
C ALA A 129 22.31 1.62 12.10
N ARG A 130 22.70 2.69 12.80
CA ARG A 130 23.95 2.74 13.60
C ARG A 130 24.04 1.67 14.69
N ASN A 131 22.92 1.22 15.22
CA ASN A 131 22.84 0.21 16.27
C ASN A 131 22.65 -1.21 15.67
N HIS A 132 22.32 -1.29 14.37
CA HIS A 132 22.04 -2.53 13.62
C HIS A 132 22.69 -2.50 12.23
N PRO A 133 24.04 -2.26 12.15
CA PRO A 133 24.71 -2.13 10.86
C PRO A 133 24.62 -3.39 10.00
N GLU A 134 24.45 -4.56 10.62
CA GLU A 134 24.30 -5.84 9.94
C GLU A 134 22.94 -6.01 9.22
N GLU A 135 21.96 -5.17 9.53
CA GLU A 135 20.62 -5.18 8.89
C GLU A 135 20.52 -4.17 7.75
N MET A 136 21.58 -3.41 7.50
CA MET A 136 21.63 -2.49 6.36
C MET A 136 21.82 -3.23 5.04
N TYR A 137 21.36 -2.60 3.96
CA TYR A 137 21.57 -3.12 2.60
C TYR A 137 23.05 -3.13 2.22
N GLU A 138 23.42 -4.04 1.31
CA GLU A 138 24.78 -4.22 0.85
C GLU A 138 25.32 -2.94 0.18
N GLY A 139 26.51 -2.54 0.57
CA GLY A 139 27.18 -1.34 0.03
C GLY A 139 26.79 -0.03 0.67
N ALA A 140 26.01 -0.03 1.77
CA ALA A 140 25.73 1.16 2.55
C ALA A 140 27.05 1.77 3.10
N ALA A 141 27.25 3.08 2.89
CA ALA A 141 28.41 3.78 3.39
C ALA A 141 28.33 4.01 4.91
N ASP A 142 29.47 4.19 5.58
CA ASP A 142 29.51 4.44 7.04
C ASP A 142 28.62 5.62 7.45
N PHE A 143 28.61 6.71 6.68
CA PHE A 143 27.75 7.86 6.96
C PHE A 143 26.26 7.49 6.86
N THR A 144 25.88 6.71 5.88
CA THR A 144 24.53 6.18 5.71
C THR A 144 24.12 5.35 6.93
N ILE A 145 24.95 4.37 7.31
CA ILE A 145 24.71 3.49 8.47
C ILE A 145 24.55 4.32 9.76
N THR A 146 25.35 5.38 9.94
CA THR A 146 25.26 6.22 11.14
C THR A 146 24.06 7.16 11.16
N SER A 147 23.36 7.34 10.06
CA SER A 147 22.37 8.41 9.86
C SER A 147 20.96 7.93 9.54
N GLU A 148 20.83 6.73 8.95
CA GLU A 148 19.55 6.17 8.51
C GLU A 148 18.80 5.41 9.60
N VAL A 149 17.51 5.21 9.30
CA VAL A 149 16.55 4.41 10.08
C VAL A 149 16.08 3.24 9.22
N ILE A 150 15.96 2.09 9.83
CA ILE A 150 15.35 0.89 9.26
C ILE A 150 13.94 0.79 9.86
N VAL A 151 12.92 0.82 9.01
CA VAL A 151 11.52 0.68 9.42
C VAL A 151 10.97 -0.62 8.85
N THR A 152 10.58 -1.55 9.71
CA THR A 152 9.89 -2.78 9.32
C THR A 152 8.40 -2.51 9.25
N ILE A 153 7.82 -2.73 8.09
CA ILE A 153 6.39 -2.52 7.82
C ILE A 153 5.74 -3.82 7.34
N GLU A 154 4.45 -3.95 7.59
CA GLU A 154 3.63 -5.05 7.14
C GLU A 154 2.30 -4.53 6.59
N ASN A 155 1.86 -5.06 5.46
CA ASN A 155 0.51 -4.83 4.95
C ASN A 155 -0.43 -5.94 5.43
N ILE A 156 -1.24 -5.64 6.44
CA ILE A 156 -2.24 -6.56 6.99
C ILE A 156 -3.60 -6.43 6.30
N GLY A 157 -3.66 -5.60 5.27
CA GLY A 157 -4.86 -5.37 4.47
C GLY A 157 -5.08 -6.43 3.38
N THR A 158 -6.01 -6.13 2.49
CA THR A 158 -6.46 -7.03 1.41
C THR A 158 -6.15 -6.50 0.01
N GLY A 159 -5.50 -5.34 -0.09
CA GLY A 159 -5.07 -4.74 -1.34
C GLY A 159 -3.62 -4.27 -1.29
N PRO A 160 -2.91 -4.18 -2.42
CA PRO A 160 -1.55 -3.68 -2.48
C PRO A 160 -1.48 -2.17 -2.20
N GLU A 161 -0.34 -1.73 -1.68
CA GLU A 161 -0.04 -0.30 -1.47
C GLU A 161 1.31 0.04 -2.05
N GLU A 162 1.45 1.22 -2.63
CA GLU A 162 2.71 1.81 -3.03
C GLU A 162 3.08 2.91 -2.03
N LEU A 163 4.24 2.79 -1.43
CA LEU A 163 4.69 3.75 -0.42
C LEU A 163 5.27 4.96 -1.11
N THR A 164 4.63 6.10 -0.95
CA THR A 164 5.03 7.38 -1.54
C THR A 164 5.67 8.33 -0.55
N GLY A 165 5.69 7.99 0.76
CA GLY A 165 6.33 8.82 1.77
C GLY A 165 6.77 8.07 3.01
N LEU A 166 8.00 8.40 3.48
CA LEU A 166 8.53 8.04 4.80
C LEU A 166 9.10 9.30 5.45
N HIS A 167 8.35 9.88 6.37
CA HIS A 167 8.68 11.14 7.01
C HIS A 167 8.95 10.95 8.49
N PHE A 168 9.77 11.85 9.01
CA PHE A 168 10.17 11.90 10.42
C PHE A 168 9.99 13.33 10.94
N ASP A 169 9.25 13.50 12.03
CA ASP A 169 9.01 14.82 12.64
C ASP A 169 9.26 14.76 14.15
N GLY A 170 9.66 15.88 14.73
CA GLY A 170 9.87 16.03 16.17
C GLY A 170 11.32 16.19 16.59
N ASP A 171 11.67 15.69 17.79
CA ASP A 171 12.96 15.90 18.45
C ASP A 171 14.06 14.99 17.87
N ILE A 172 14.38 15.16 16.60
CA ILE A 172 15.46 14.48 15.90
C ILE A 172 16.41 15.46 15.23
N PRO A 173 17.68 15.07 14.95
CA PRO A 173 18.67 15.99 14.37
C PRO A 173 18.23 16.63 13.05
N ARG A 174 17.54 15.87 12.20
CA ARG A 174 17.07 16.32 10.88
C ARG A 174 15.66 15.84 10.60
N PRO A 175 14.63 16.56 11.05
CA PRO A 175 13.26 16.31 10.64
C PRO A 175 13.13 16.38 9.11
N THR A 176 12.20 15.60 8.56
CA THR A 176 11.90 15.65 7.13
C THR A 176 11.31 17.03 6.78
N PRO A 177 11.84 17.71 5.75
CA PRO A 177 11.27 18.98 5.30
C PRO A 177 9.81 18.82 4.84
N ASP A 178 8.97 19.81 5.15
CA ASP A 178 7.55 19.81 4.74
C ASP A 178 7.36 19.84 3.21
N ASP A 179 8.38 20.31 2.47
CA ASP A 179 8.40 20.42 1.02
C ASP A 179 9.20 19.30 0.33
N LEU A 180 9.42 18.18 1.00
CA LEU A 180 10.05 17.02 0.38
C LEU A 180 9.15 16.45 -0.74
N GLU A 181 9.62 16.55 -1.99
CA GLU A 181 8.88 16.06 -3.17
C GLU A 181 9.09 14.55 -3.42
N GLU A 182 10.15 13.96 -2.85
CA GLU A 182 10.49 12.56 -3.01
C GLU A 182 9.97 11.72 -1.84
N SER A 183 9.92 10.39 -2.02
CA SER A 183 9.36 9.45 -1.03
C SER A 183 10.10 9.42 0.33
N GLY A 184 11.34 9.86 0.39
CA GLY A 184 12.18 9.70 1.58
C GLY A 184 12.66 8.27 1.85
N ILE A 185 12.40 7.32 0.93
CA ILE A 185 12.77 5.90 1.03
C ILE A 185 13.96 5.62 0.10
N ALA A 186 15.01 4.99 0.64
CA ALA A 186 16.20 4.64 -0.11
C ALA A 186 16.00 3.40 -0.98
N ALA A 187 16.47 3.44 -2.23
CA ALA A 187 16.57 2.27 -3.09
C ALA A 187 17.78 1.43 -2.70
N VAL A 188 17.55 0.21 -2.22
CA VAL A 188 18.63 -0.67 -1.71
C VAL A 188 19.68 -1.07 -2.76
N ASN A 189 19.32 -1.04 -4.05
CA ASN A 189 20.23 -1.40 -5.15
C ASN A 189 20.88 -0.17 -5.82
N GLN A 190 20.50 1.03 -5.44
CA GLN A 190 21.01 2.30 -5.97
C GLN A 190 21.08 3.31 -4.83
N PRO A 191 22.10 3.26 -3.98
CA PRO A 191 22.29 4.19 -2.87
C PRO A 191 22.21 5.63 -3.38
N VAL A 192 21.55 6.52 -2.64
CA VAL A 192 21.22 7.92 -2.97
C VAL A 192 20.11 8.10 -4.02
N THR A 193 19.33 7.06 -4.31
CA THR A 193 18.16 7.14 -5.17
C THR A 193 16.91 6.82 -4.34
N TYR A 194 15.86 7.61 -4.54
CA TYR A 194 14.55 7.35 -3.94
C TYR A 194 13.83 6.19 -4.63
N THR A 195 12.96 5.53 -3.90
CA THR A 195 12.10 4.47 -4.42
C THR A 195 10.71 4.56 -3.80
N GLU A 196 9.74 4.03 -4.51
CA GLU A 196 8.35 3.89 -4.07
C GLU A 196 8.01 2.39 -4.09
N PRO A 197 8.38 1.66 -3.02
CA PRO A 197 8.18 0.21 -3.00
C PRO A 197 6.70 -0.14 -2.87
N VAL A 198 6.30 -1.19 -3.59
CA VAL A 198 4.98 -1.80 -3.46
C VAL A 198 5.02 -2.86 -2.36
N ILE A 199 4.03 -2.84 -1.48
CA ILE A 199 3.83 -3.83 -0.43
C ILE A 199 2.49 -4.54 -0.65
N ASN A 200 2.55 -5.84 -0.98
CA ASN A 200 1.36 -6.64 -1.24
C ASN A 200 0.68 -7.09 0.06
N PRO A 201 -0.58 -7.52 0.02
CA PRO A 201 -1.26 -8.12 1.16
C PRO A 201 -0.45 -9.25 1.79
N GLY A 202 -0.22 -9.19 3.10
CA GLY A 202 0.54 -10.17 3.87
C GLY A 202 2.06 -10.03 3.81
N ASP A 203 2.60 -9.12 2.98
CA ASP A 203 4.05 -8.89 2.91
C ASP A 203 4.55 -8.11 4.12
N THR A 204 5.77 -8.46 4.54
CA THR A 204 6.57 -7.69 5.51
C THR A 204 7.89 -7.32 4.86
N ILE A 205 8.22 -6.03 4.84
CA ILE A 205 9.45 -5.51 4.23
C ILE A 205 10.17 -4.53 5.16
N ASN A 206 11.49 -4.38 4.96
CA ASN A 206 12.24 -3.28 5.54
C ASN A 206 12.37 -2.14 4.52
N VAL A 207 12.07 -0.92 4.96
CA VAL A 207 12.34 0.31 4.23
C VAL A 207 13.40 1.11 4.98
N TYR A 208 14.24 1.82 4.23
CA TYR A 208 15.38 2.57 4.75
C TYR A 208 15.17 4.05 4.43
N SER A 209 15.42 4.91 5.43
CA SER A 209 15.30 6.36 5.21
C SER A 209 16.48 6.87 4.39
N ILE A 210 16.23 7.76 3.41
CA ILE A 210 17.30 8.46 2.67
C ILE A 210 17.47 9.90 3.12
N THR A 211 16.58 10.40 3.97
CA THR A 211 16.61 11.78 4.51
C THR A 211 17.62 11.97 5.64
N PHE A 212 18.27 10.89 6.09
CA PHE A 212 19.28 10.89 7.14
C PHE A 212 18.80 11.56 8.45
N PRO A 213 17.69 11.11 9.04
CA PRO A 213 17.06 11.78 10.19
C PRO A 213 17.97 11.86 11.42
N PHE A 214 18.93 10.93 11.57
CA PHE A 214 19.87 10.89 12.67
C PHE A 214 21.32 11.25 12.29
N ALA A 215 21.49 11.96 11.15
CA ALA A 215 22.81 12.47 10.78
C ALA A 215 23.31 13.51 11.78
N PRO A 216 24.62 13.51 12.12
CA PRO A 216 25.19 14.53 12.99
C PRO A 216 25.02 15.95 12.43
N GLY A 217 24.78 16.90 13.30
CA GLY A 217 24.55 18.30 12.94
C GLY A 217 23.08 18.63 12.86
N GLY A 218 22.74 19.84 13.16
CA GLY A 218 21.39 20.36 13.34
C GLY A 218 21.29 21.03 14.71
N ASP A 219 20.46 22.06 14.82
CA ASP A 219 20.28 22.84 16.05
C ASP A 219 19.04 22.35 16.86
N VAL A 220 18.36 21.29 16.40
CA VAL A 220 17.08 20.81 16.97
C VAL A 220 17.31 20.04 18.27
N VAL A 221 18.34 19.20 18.32
CA VAL A 221 18.64 18.34 19.46
C VAL A 221 20.07 18.52 19.97
N SER A 222 20.27 18.27 21.26
CA SER A 222 21.58 18.28 21.88
C SER A 222 21.89 16.93 22.53
N CYS A 223 23.14 16.49 22.43
CA CYS A 223 23.65 15.34 23.14
C CYS A 223 24.39 15.81 24.37
N THR A 224 23.99 15.34 25.56
CA THR A 224 24.62 15.71 26.82
C THR A 224 25.08 14.48 27.60
N PRO A 225 26.08 14.59 28.46
CA PRO A 225 26.55 13.46 29.29
C PRO A 225 25.46 12.90 30.22
N GLU A 226 24.54 13.75 30.68
CA GLU A 226 23.42 13.39 31.54
C GLU A 226 22.28 12.69 30.74
N GLY A 227 22.30 12.83 29.44
CA GLY A 227 21.23 12.41 28.54
C GLY A 227 20.19 13.49 28.30
N THR A 228 19.68 13.57 27.06
CA THR A 228 18.58 14.44 26.68
C THR A 228 17.49 13.54 26.08
N ASP A 229 16.27 13.63 26.60
CA ASP A 229 15.13 12.89 26.11
C ASP A 229 14.33 13.74 25.10
N GLY A 230 13.75 13.08 24.13
CA GLY A 230 12.87 13.69 23.13
C GLY A 230 11.84 12.70 22.61
N ARG A 231 10.99 13.18 21.70
CA ARG A 231 10.00 12.37 21.00
C ARG A 231 10.00 12.70 19.52
N PHE A 232 9.72 11.70 18.72
CA PHE A 232 9.53 11.90 17.30
C PHE A 232 8.45 10.97 16.76
N THR A 233 7.89 11.37 15.63
CA THR A 233 6.86 10.62 14.91
C THR A 233 7.41 10.14 13.58
N VAL A 234 7.09 8.91 13.23
CA VAL A 234 7.29 8.34 11.90
C VAL A 234 5.95 8.30 11.20
N ILE A 235 5.90 8.86 9.99
CA ILE A 235 4.71 8.98 9.16
C ILE A 235 4.95 8.20 7.87
N LEU A 236 4.06 7.25 7.56
CA LEU A 236 4.03 6.55 6.28
C LEU A 236 2.90 7.09 5.41
N ILE A 237 3.20 7.32 4.15
CA ILE A 237 2.26 7.80 3.15
C ILE A 237 2.20 6.78 2.01
N GLY A 238 1.00 6.48 1.53
CA GLY A 238 0.74 5.58 0.42
C GLY A 238 -0.07 6.22 -0.68
N ASN A 239 -0.06 5.59 -1.84
CA ASN A 239 -0.76 6.08 -3.03
C ASN A 239 -2.27 5.83 -2.96
N VAL A 240 -2.69 4.68 -2.41
CA VAL A 240 -4.11 4.29 -2.30
C VAL A 240 -4.79 4.91 -1.08
N ALA A 241 -4.17 4.82 0.08
CA ALA A 241 -4.78 5.24 1.34
C ALA A 241 -4.39 6.66 1.79
N GLY A 242 -3.39 7.28 1.15
CA GLY A 242 -2.85 8.56 1.59
C GLY A 242 -1.99 8.38 2.84
N GLU A 243 -2.24 9.16 3.90
CA GLU A 243 -1.56 8.96 5.18
C GLU A 243 -1.99 7.61 5.78
N LEU A 244 -1.03 6.67 5.82
CA LEU A 244 -1.29 5.27 6.21
C LEU A 244 -1.28 5.10 7.72
N THR A 245 -0.20 5.54 8.35
CA THR A 245 0.02 5.37 9.80
C THR A 245 1.02 6.37 10.32
N GLU A 246 0.76 6.82 11.54
CA GLU A 246 1.70 7.57 12.35
C GLU A 246 2.09 6.74 13.59
N ARG A 247 3.37 6.84 13.98
CA ARG A 247 3.84 6.19 15.20
C ARG A 247 4.83 7.04 15.94
N GLU A 248 4.54 7.29 17.22
CA GLU A 248 5.41 8.03 18.12
C GLU A 248 6.47 7.12 18.78
N TYR A 249 7.67 7.65 18.91
CA TYR A 249 8.82 7.04 19.58
C TYR A 249 9.45 8.01 20.59
N ASN A 250 9.90 7.46 21.72
CA ASN A 250 10.78 8.16 22.63
C ASN A 250 12.23 7.96 22.19
N VAL A 251 13.02 9.00 22.24
CA VAL A 251 14.44 8.97 21.90
C VAL A 251 15.26 9.57 23.03
N THR A 252 16.43 9.00 23.30
CA THR A 252 17.41 9.51 24.29
C THR A 252 18.74 9.69 23.61
N TYR A 253 19.35 10.88 23.81
CA TYR A 253 20.65 11.28 23.29
C TYR A 253 21.64 11.41 24.44
N GLN A 254 22.72 10.61 24.49
CA GLN A 254 23.70 10.63 25.56
C GLN A 254 25.13 10.65 25.03
N GLY A 255 25.90 11.65 25.38
CA GLY A 255 27.29 11.83 24.92
C GLY A 255 27.76 13.26 25.11
N GLN A 256 28.90 13.60 24.53
CA GLN A 256 29.46 14.94 24.64
C GLN A 256 29.00 15.88 23.53
N ASP A 257 28.77 15.33 22.36
CA ASP A 257 28.21 16.03 21.18
C ASP A 257 27.49 15.04 20.24
N LEU A 258 26.85 15.53 19.19
CA LEU A 258 26.10 14.69 18.24
C LEU A 258 26.97 13.72 17.43
N THR A 259 28.29 13.95 17.35
CA THR A 259 29.21 13.09 16.62
C THR A 259 29.57 11.84 17.45
N ASP A 260 29.67 11.99 18.78
CA ASP A 260 29.93 10.91 19.74
C ASP A 260 28.69 10.64 20.61
N CYS A 261 27.52 10.64 20.00
CA CYS A 261 26.24 10.48 20.67
C CYS A 261 25.75 9.04 20.61
N GLN A 262 25.50 8.43 21.75
CA GLN A 262 24.71 7.21 21.84
C GLN A 262 23.24 7.59 21.75
N ILE A 263 22.55 7.04 20.75
CA ILE A 263 21.14 7.30 20.53
C ILE A 263 20.38 6.01 20.75
N SER A 264 19.37 6.05 21.61
CA SER A 264 18.46 4.94 21.84
C SER A 264 17.03 5.36 21.55
N VAL A 265 16.27 4.45 20.93
CA VAL A 265 14.86 4.67 20.55
C VAL A 265 14.02 3.57 21.17
N LYS A 266 12.84 3.95 21.67
CA LYS A 266 11.82 3.03 22.17
C LYS A 266 10.46 3.48 21.66
N ARG A 267 9.61 2.53 21.30
CA ARG A 267 8.21 2.82 20.98
C ARG A 267 7.54 3.53 22.16
N ALA A 268 6.82 4.61 21.90
CA ALA A 268 6.00 5.24 22.93
C ALA A 268 4.85 4.30 23.32
N GLU A 269 4.60 4.18 24.62
CA GLU A 269 3.42 3.46 25.10
C GLU A 269 2.20 4.38 24.90
N SER A 270 1.19 3.85 24.22
CA SER A 270 -0.08 4.54 23.95
C SER A 270 -1.02 4.42 25.13
#